data_b9a983c83ee5abd821acc8d5e392f43b
#
_entry.id   b9a983c83ee5abd821acc8d5e392f43b
#
_cell.length_a   1.000
_cell.length_b   1.000
_cell.length_c   1.000
_cell.angle_alpha   90.00
_cell.angle_beta   90.00
_cell.angle_gamma   90.00
#
_symmetry.space_group_name_H-M   'P 1'
#
loop_
_entity.id
_entity.type
_entity.pdbx_description
1 polymer ?
#
loop_
_entity_poly.entity_id
_entity_poly.type
_entity_poly.pdbx_seq_one_letter_code
_entity_poly.pdbx_strand_id
1 'polypeptide(L)'
;MVGDRWTLLIIRELLIRGGCRYTDLRAGLPGIATNLLSDRMRELESAGLIRREDAPPPVATTLYHLTDMGTELLPVLDAIGRWGVRYMVEPANGDAFRGHWFAFPARFFLRDRNPDGPPVSIELRAADSPAVIEITGGVLSTRLGTADQPDLVLAGEPRLILALFAGAFTAAKAAELGLEFSGDRSVLDRVLARPAAAP
;
A
#
# COMPACT_ATOMS: atom_id res chain seq x y z
N MET A 1 16.75 10.76 13.49
CA MET A 1 16.33 10.75 12.09
C MET A 1 15.19 9.76 11.85
N VAL A 2 15.37 8.43 11.96
CA VAL A 2 14.30 7.44 11.64
C VAL A 2 13.11 7.49 12.62
N GLY A 3 13.28 7.94 13.86
CA GLY A 3 12.20 8.08 14.84
C GLY A 3 11.28 9.30 14.66
N ASP A 4 11.50 10.13 13.64
CA ASP A 4 10.59 11.21 13.32
C ASP A 4 9.33 10.70 12.63
N ARG A 5 8.17 11.28 12.97
CA ARG A 5 6.85 10.87 12.44
C ARG A 5 6.79 10.80 10.92
N TRP A 6 7.42 11.73 10.21
CA TRP A 6 7.30 11.84 8.76
C TRP A 6 8.32 11.04 7.98
N THR A 7 9.49 10.76 8.57
CA THR A 7 10.57 10.04 7.90
C THR A 7 10.11 8.69 7.35
N LEU A 8 9.52 7.84 8.18
CA LEU A 8 9.05 6.52 7.74
C LEU A 8 7.88 6.62 6.75
N LEU A 9 7.04 7.64 6.87
CA LEU A 9 5.95 7.88 5.92
C LEU A 9 6.49 8.32 4.54
N ILE A 10 7.52 9.16 4.49
CA ILE A 10 8.20 9.55 3.23
C ILE A 10 8.83 8.31 2.58
N ILE A 11 9.55 7.50 3.36
CA ILE A 11 10.18 6.27 2.85
C ILE A 11 9.12 5.31 2.32
N ARG A 12 7.98 5.15 3.01
CA ARG A 12 6.85 4.35 2.54
C ARG A 12 6.33 4.83 1.18
N GLU A 13 6.13 6.13 1.01
CA GLU A 13 5.67 6.70 -0.26
C GLU A 13 6.65 6.39 -1.40
N LEU A 14 7.95 6.55 -1.16
CA LEU A 14 8.99 6.24 -2.14
C LEU A 14 9.08 4.74 -2.45
N LEU A 15 8.89 3.87 -1.46
CA LEU A 15 8.82 2.42 -1.67
C LEU A 15 7.64 2.00 -2.55
N ILE A 16 6.46 2.60 -2.31
CA ILE A 16 5.25 2.30 -3.07
C ILE A 16 5.36 2.77 -4.52
N ARG A 17 5.94 3.96 -4.73
CA ARG A 17 5.97 4.62 -6.05
C ARG A 17 7.19 4.28 -6.88
N GLY A 18 8.26 3.74 -6.28
CA GLY A 18 9.53 3.44 -6.94
C GLY A 18 10.37 4.67 -7.28
N GLY A 19 9.75 5.81 -7.41
CA GLY A 19 10.34 7.11 -7.71
C GLY A 19 9.24 8.10 -8.03
N CYS A 20 9.31 9.32 -7.49
CA CYS A 20 8.23 10.29 -7.66
C CYS A 20 8.69 11.72 -7.51
N ARG A 21 7.86 12.65 -7.98
CA ARG A 21 8.07 14.08 -7.84
C ARG A 21 7.79 14.53 -6.41
N TYR A 22 8.32 15.68 -6.04
CA TYR A 22 8.00 16.33 -4.77
C TYR A 22 6.49 16.53 -4.57
N THR A 23 5.78 16.91 -5.63
CA THR A 23 4.32 17.11 -5.60
C THR A 23 3.56 15.83 -5.29
N ASP A 24 4.04 14.70 -5.82
CA ASP A 24 3.42 13.37 -5.60
C ASP A 24 3.63 12.91 -4.15
N LEU A 25 4.84 13.13 -3.61
CA LEU A 25 5.12 12.89 -2.19
C LEU A 25 4.20 13.71 -1.28
N ARG A 26 4.07 15.01 -1.57
CA ARG A 26 3.21 15.90 -0.79
C ARG A 26 1.74 15.46 -0.85
N ALA A 27 1.25 15.04 -2.02
CA ALA A 27 -0.11 14.53 -2.17
C ALA A 27 -0.34 13.22 -1.40
N GLY A 28 0.69 12.36 -1.31
CA GLY A 28 0.68 11.10 -0.55
C GLY A 28 0.87 11.28 0.97
N LEU A 29 1.12 12.50 1.46
CA LEU A 29 1.41 12.78 2.86
C LEU A 29 0.46 13.87 3.42
N PRO A 30 -0.84 13.58 3.55
CA PRO A 30 -1.80 14.56 4.03
C PRO A 30 -1.43 15.09 5.41
N GLY A 31 -1.50 16.42 5.55
CA GLY A 31 -1.17 17.11 6.80
C GLY A 31 0.31 17.48 6.99
N ILE A 32 1.21 17.12 6.08
CA ILE A 32 2.59 17.59 6.15
C ILE A 32 2.70 19.05 5.66
N ALA A 33 3.35 19.90 6.45
CA ALA A 33 3.67 21.25 6.02
C ALA A 33 4.78 21.24 4.95
N THR A 34 4.68 22.11 3.95
CA THR A 34 5.62 22.15 2.80
C THR A 34 7.07 22.36 3.23
N ASN A 35 7.31 23.26 4.18
CA ASN A 35 8.65 23.50 4.73
C ASN A 35 9.19 22.26 5.45
N LEU A 36 8.37 21.59 6.24
CA LEU A 36 8.76 20.36 6.95
C LEU A 36 9.10 19.22 5.99
N LEU A 37 8.29 19.03 4.92
CA LEU A 37 8.63 18.04 3.89
C LEU A 37 9.98 18.36 3.24
N SER A 38 10.22 19.64 2.88
CA SER A 38 11.48 20.07 2.26
C SER A 38 12.68 19.84 3.19
N ASP A 39 12.52 20.10 4.48
CA ASP A 39 13.57 19.88 5.47
C ASP A 39 13.88 18.38 5.63
N ARG A 40 12.84 17.56 5.73
CA ARG A 40 13.00 16.08 5.82
C ARG A 40 13.63 15.48 4.56
N MET A 41 13.26 15.97 3.39
CA MET A 41 13.87 15.50 2.13
C MET A 41 15.37 15.83 2.09
N ARG A 42 15.78 17.03 2.53
CA ARG A 42 17.20 17.40 2.61
C ARG A 42 17.96 16.55 3.64
N GLU A 43 17.37 16.29 4.80
CA GLU A 43 17.97 15.43 5.82
C GLU A 43 18.15 13.99 5.33
N LEU A 44 17.13 13.42 4.65
CA LEU A 44 17.18 12.06 4.10
C LEU A 44 18.21 11.94 2.99
N GLU A 45 18.33 12.96 2.14
CA GLU A 45 19.33 13.01 1.08
C GLU A 45 20.75 13.13 1.66
N SER A 46 20.96 14.02 2.65
CA SER A 46 22.24 14.16 3.36
C SER A 46 22.65 12.88 4.09
N ALA A 47 21.68 12.11 4.58
CA ALA A 47 21.91 10.82 5.22
C ALA A 47 22.09 9.66 4.23
N GLY A 48 21.99 9.91 2.92
CA GLY A 48 22.15 8.90 1.88
C GLY A 48 20.99 7.90 1.78
N LEU A 49 19.82 8.20 2.35
CA LEU A 49 18.65 7.32 2.27
C LEU A 49 17.83 7.54 1.00
N ILE A 50 17.89 8.75 0.45
CA ILE A 50 17.27 9.08 -0.84
C ILE A 50 18.28 9.77 -1.76
N ARG A 51 17.99 9.75 -3.05
CA ARG A 51 18.72 10.47 -4.08
C ARG A 51 17.77 11.24 -4.98
N ARG A 52 18.25 12.30 -5.57
CA ARG A 52 17.56 13.03 -6.64
C ARG A 52 18.08 12.61 -8.01
N GLU A 53 17.18 12.59 -8.97
CA GLU A 53 17.48 12.31 -10.36
C GLU A 53 16.68 13.28 -11.24
N ASP A 54 17.38 14.01 -12.10
CA ASP A 54 16.71 14.91 -13.04
C ASP A 54 16.28 14.10 -14.27
N ALA A 55 14.97 13.97 -14.43
CA ALA A 55 14.40 13.26 -15.57
C ALA A 55 14.54 14.12 -16.84
N PRO A 56 15.00 13.52 -17.95
CA PRO A 56 15.15 14.24 -19.21
C PRO A 56 13.80 14.67 -19.80
N PRO A 57 13.78 15.60 -20.75
CA PRO A 57 12.59 15.89 -21.54
C PRO A 57 11.97 14.62 -22.15
N PRO A 58 10.64 14.56 -22.31
CA PRO A 58 9.66 15.62 -22.07
C PRO A 58 9.22 15.79 -20.61
N VAL A 59 9.62 14.94 -19.70
CA VAL A 59 9.19 14.95 -18.29
C VAL A 59 9.81 16.15 -17.53
N ALA A 60 11.07 16.50 -17.82
CA ALA A 60 11.83 17.66 -17.33
C ALA A 60 11.53 18.03 -15.85
N THR A 61 11.68 17.05 -14.95
CA THR A 61 11.38 17.21 -13.52
C THR A 61 12.40 16.44 -12.67
N THR A 62 12.54 16.85 -11.42
CA THR A 62 13.34 16.11 -10.45
C THR A 62 12.49 14.99 -9.84
N LEU A 63 13.00 13.77 -9.90
CA LEU A 63 12.45 12.59 -9.23
C LEU A 63 13.27 12.27 -7.98
N TYR A 64 12.60 11.80 -6.96
CA TYR A 64 13.21 11.31 -5.72
C TYR A 64 13.07 9.80 -5.66
N HIS A 65 14.17 9.12 -5.36
CA HIS A 65 14.25 7.67 -5.25
C HIS A 65 14.89 7.28 -3.93
N LEU A 66 14.55 6.10 -3.42
CA LEU A 66 15.35 5.50 -2.37
C LEU A 66 16.71 5.06 -2.94
N THR A 67 17.73 5.12 -2.10
CA THR A 67 18.99 4.42 -2.31
C THR A 67 18.84 2.96 -1.83
N ASP A 68 19.88 2.14 -2.02
CA ASP A 68 19.91 0.78 -1.46
C ASP A 68 19.75 0.83 0.07
N MET A 69 20.47 1.73 0.74
CA MET A 69 20.36 1.95 2.19
C MET A 69 18.93 2.40 2.61
N GLY A 70 18.28 3.22 1.81
CA GLY A 70 16.88 3.61 2.07
C GLY A 70 15.92 2.44 1.90
N THR A 71 16.18 1.55 0.93
CA THR A 71 15.39 0.35 0.67
C THR A 71 15.54 -0.69 1.79
N GLU A 72 16.68 -0.77 2.46
CA GLU A 72 16.93 -1.63 3.61
C GLU A 72 16.00 -1.33 4.81
N LEU A 73 15.33 -0.17 4.83
CA LEU A 73 14.30 0.13 5.83
C LEU A 73 12.96 -0.58 5.61
N LEU A 74 12.78 -1.25 4.47
CA LEU A 74 11.55 -1.98 4.15
C LEU A 74 11.14 -3.00 5.23
N PRO A 75 12.04 -3.87 5.77
CA PRO A 75 11.66 -4.79 6.84
C PRO A 75 11.18 -4.10 8.12
N VAL A 76 11.72 -2.92 8.42
CA VAL A 76 11.28 -2.11 9.57
C VAL A 76 9.85 -1.61 9.37
N LEU A 77 9.56 -1.09 8.18
CA LEU A 77 8.21 -0.64 7.82
C LEU A 77 7.21 -1.79 7.80
N ASP A 78 7.60 -2.95 7.26
CA ASP A 78 6.77 -4.16 7.27
C ASP A 78 6.44 -4.60 8.71
N ALA A 79 7.43 -4.57 9.62
CA ALA A 79 7.22 -4.91 11.03
C ALA A 79 6.25 -3.94 11.72
N ILE A 80 6.42 -2.63 11.51
CA ILE A 80 5.53 -1.59 12.05
C ILE A 80 4.13 -1.73 11.45
N GLY A 81 4.02 -1.98 10.14
CA GLY A 81 2.74 -2.17 9.45
C GLY A 81 1.95 -3.36 10.00
N ARG A 82 2.62 -4.51 10.18
CA ARG A 82 2.02 -5.72 10.78
C ARG A 82 1.57 -5.50 12.22
N TRP A 83 2.36 -4.77 12.99
CA TRP A 83 2.00 -4.42 14.36
C TRP A 83 0.82 -3.45 14.38
N GLY A 84 0.89 -2.39 13.57
CA GLY A 84 -0.08 -1.29 13.59
C GLY A 84 -1.46 -1.67 13.10
N VAL A 85 -1.58 -2.61 12.13
CA VAL A 85 -2.88 -3.01 11.56
C VAL A 85 -3.85 -3.54 12.61
N ARG A 86 -3.35 -4.13 13.69
CA ARG A 86 -4.17 -4.65 14.80
C ARG A 86 -4.95 -3.55 15.52
N TYR A 87 -4.48 -2.32 15.43
CA TYR A 87 -5.07 -1.14 16.06
C TYR A 87 -5.89 -0.29 15.08
N MET A 88 -5.89 -0.64 13.78
CA MET A 88 -6.66 0.07 12.74
C MET A 88 -8.12 -0.41 12.63
N VAL A 89 -8.53 -1.36 13.46
CA VAL A 89 -9.89 -1.95 13.43
C VAL A 89 -10.95 -0.99 13.95
N GLU A 90 -10.58 -0.05 14.83
CA GLU A 90 -11.49 1.00 15.31
C GLU A 90 -11.41 2.23 14.40
N PRO A 91 -12.56 2.80 13.99
CA PRO A 91 -12.54 3.99 13.15
C PRO A 91 -12.03 5.18 13.95
N ALA A 92 -10.85 5.70 13.60
CA ALA A 92 -10.51 7.06 13.95
C ALA A 92 -11.24 7.98 12.96
N ASN A 93 -12.18 8.77 13.46
CA ASN A 93 -12.91 9.74 12.65
C ASN A 93 -11.92 10.73 12.00
N GLY A 94 -11.92 10.79 10.67
CA GLY A 94 -11.14 11.75 9.91
C GLY A 94 -9.77 11.27 9.44
N ASP A 95 -9.42 9.99 9.59
CA ASP A 95 -8.18 9.45 9.02
C ASP A 95 -8.23 9.49 7.50
N ALA A 96 -7.22 10.13 6.90
CA ALA A 96 -7.04 10.09 5.45
C ALA A 96 -6.52 8.71 5.05
N PHE A 97 -7.11 8.13 4.01
CA PHE A 97 -6.60 6.95 3.34
C PHE A 97 -6.45 7.24 1.84
N ARG A 98 -5.39 6.72 1.22
CA ARG A 98 -5.14 6.85 -0.22
C ARG A 98 -5.15 5.48 -0.87
N GLY A 99 -5.75 5.36 -2.05
CA GLY A 99 -5.85 4.08 -2.76
C GLY A 99 -4.51 3.38 -2.95
N HIS A 100 -3.45 4.11 -3.30
CA HIS A 100 -2.11 3.54 -3.48
C HIS A 100 -1.48 2.96 -2.20
N TRP A 101 -1.99 3.33 -1.01
CA TRP A 101 -1.45 2.77 0.24
C TRP A 101 -1.78 1.29 0.41
N PHE A 102 -2.76 0.74 -0.32
CA PHE A 102 -3.02 -0.70 -0.31
C PHE A 102 -1.83 -1.54 -0.81
N ALA A 103 -0.93 -0.95 -1.63
CA ALA A 103 0.28 -1.63 -2.06
C ALA A 103 1.14 -2.12 -0.90
N PHE A 104 1.13 -1.37 0.20
CA PHE A 104 1.94 -1.69 1.36
C PHE A 104 1.41 -2.91 2.14
N PRO A 105 0.15 -2.94 2.65
CA PRO A 105 -0.40 -4.11 3.32
C PRO A 105 -0.53 -5.33 2.40
N ALA A 106 -0.81 -5.16 1.11
CA ALA A 106 -0.85 -6.26 0.17
C ALA A 106 0.45 -7.07 0.17
N ARG A 107 1.62 -6.41 0.17
CA ARG A 107 2.94 -7.07 0.17
C ARG A 107 3.17 -8.00 1.36
N PHE A 108 2.72 -7.66 2.56
CA PHE A 108 3.05 -8.43 3.75
C PHE A 108 1.91 -9.32 4.27
N PHE A 109 0.67 -9.09 3.85
CA PHE A 109 -0.46 -9.93 4.23
C PHE A 109 -0.84 -10.95 3.16
N LEU A 110 -0.74 -10.60 1.88
CA LEU A 110 -1.13 -11.48 0.79
C LEU A 110 0.04 -12.33 0.31
N ARG A 111 -0.27 -13.53 -0.16
CA ARG A 111 0.68 -14.45 -0.80
C ARG A 111 -0.04 -15.21 -1.90
N ASP A 112 0.58 -15.34 -3.06
CA ASP A 112 0.09 -16.24 -4.09
C ASP A 112 0.34 -17.69 -3.68
N ARG A 113 -0.72 -18.46 -3.51
CA ARG A 113 -0.70 -19.87 -3.13
C ARG A 113 -0.83 -20.81 -4.30
N ASN A 114 -1.05 -20.27 -5.49
CA ASN A 114 -1.14 -21.01 -6.74
C ASN A 114 -0.32 -20.28 -7.83
N PRO A 115 1.01 -20.27 -7.70
CA PRO A 115 1.88 -19.51 -8.62
C PRO A 115 1.81 -20.05 -10.05
N ASP A 116 1.47 -21.32 -10.24
CA ASP A 116 1.33 -21.93 -11.54
C ASP A 116 -0.07 -21.71 -12.18
N GLY A 117 -0.98 -21.08 -11.43
CA GLY A 117 -2.33 -20.74 -11.92
C GLY A 117 -2.33 -19.54 -12.86
N PRO A 118 -3.45 -19.31 -13.56
CA PRO A 118 -3.58 -18.15 -14.45
C PRO A 118 -3.42 -16.84 -13.68
N PRO A 119 -3.00 -15.74 -14.36
CA PRO A 119 -3.04 -14.41 -13.75
C PRO A 119 -4.44 -14.09 -13.24
N VAL A 120 -4.51 -13.41 -12.08
CA VAL A 120 -5.76 -12.91 -11.51
C VAL A 120 -5.56 -11.50 -10.99
N SER A 121 -6.65 -10.74 -10.92
CA SER A 121 -6.65 -9.34 -10.49
C SER A 121 -7.75 -9.06 -9.48
N ILE A 122 -7.42 -8.24 -8.47
CA ILE A 122 -8.36 -7.74 -7.47
C ILE A 122 -8.40 -6.22 -7.57
N GLU A 123 -9.56 -5.66 -7.92
CA GLU A 123 -9.77 -4.22 -7.90
C GLU A 123 -10.33 -3.78 -6.55
N LEU A 124 -9.71 -2.77 -5.96
CA LEU A 124 -10.06 -2.18 -4.68
C LEU A 124 -10.71 -0.82 -4.93
N ARG A 125 -12.00 -0.69 -4.68
CA ARG A 125 -12.79 0.56 -4.80
C ARG A 125 -13.02 1.13 -3.40
N ALA A 126 -11.97 1.70 -2.86
CA ALA A 126 -11.99 2.32 -1.54
C ALA A 126 -11.09 3.55 -1.54
N ALA A 127 -11.35 4.50 -0.65
CA ALA A 127 -10.63 5.76 -0.55
C ALA A 127 -10.81 6.70 -1.78
N ASP A 128 -9.79 7.52 -2.05
CA ASP A 128 -9.83 8.61 -3.05
C ASP A 128 -9.67 8.13 -4.50
N SER A 129 -9.13 6.95 -4.67
CA SER A 129 -8.85 6.38 -6.00
C SER A 129 -8.81 4.86 -5.94
N PRO A 130 -9.27 4.16 -6.99
CA PRO A 130 -9.16 2.71 -7.06
C PRO A 130 -7.70 2.27 -7.18
N ALA A 131 -7.46 1.04 -6.72
CA ALA A 131 -6.19 0.36 -6.88
C ALA A 131 -6.42 -1.07 -7.37
N VAL A 132 -5.48 -1.63 -8.08
CA VAL A 132 -5.53 -3.01 -8.57
C VAL A 132 -4.35 -3.78 -8.01
N ILE A 133 -4.63 -4.96 -7.45
CA ILE A 133 -3.63 -5.96 -7.11
C ILE A 133 -3.62 -6.98 -8.23
N GLU A 134 -2.48 -7.15 -8.88
CA GLU A 134 -2.26 -8.14 -9.93
C GLU A 134 -1.41 -9.28 -9.37
N ILE A 135 -1.81 -10.53 -9.65
CA ILE A 135 -1.18 -11.73 -9.14
C ILE A 135 -0.80 -12.61 -10.32
N THR A 136 0.50 -12.77 -10.54
CA THR A 136 1.02 -13.54 -11.69
C THR A 136 2.30 -14.25 -11.27
N GLY A 137 2.37 -15.57 -11.45
CA GLY A 137 3.59 -16.33 -11.26
C GLY A 137 4.19 -16.22 -9.85
N GLY A 138 3.36 -16.15 -8.82
CA GLY A 138 3.82 -15.99 -7.43
C GLY A 138 4.09 -14.54 -7.01
N VAL A 139 4.04 -13.59 -7.96
CA VAL A 139 4.33 -12.18 -7.71
C VAL A 139 3.03 -11.40 -7.57
N LEU A 140 2.96 -10.58 -6.51
CA LEU A 140 1.90 -9.61 -6.31
C LEU A 140 2.45 -8.22 -6.62
N SER A 141 1.79 -7.51 -7.52
CA SER A 141 2.04 -6.10 -7.82
C SER A 141 0.78 -5.27 -7.55
N THR A 142 0.97 -3.99 -7.30
CA THR A 142 -0.16 -3.08 -7.04
C THR A 142 0.03 -1.82 -7.88
N ARG A 143 -1.03 -1.41 -8.57
CA ARG A 143 -1.07 -0.15 -9.32
C ARG A 143 -2.31 0.66 -9.00
N LEU A 144 -2.29 1.95 -9.25
CA LEU A 144 -3.47 2.81 -9.24
C LEU A 144 -4.31 2.61 -10.50
N GLY A 145 -5.59 2.95 -10.39
CA GLY A 145 -6.56 2.88 -11.47
C GLY A 145 -7.46 1.66 -11.37
N THR A 146 -8.19 1.41 -12.44
CA THR A 146 -9.13 0.30 -12.60
C THR A 146 -8.54 -0.81 -13.45
N ALA A 147 -9.09 -2.01 -13.37
CA ALA A 147 -8.87 -3.09 -14.31
C ALA A 147 -10.03 -3.15 -15.31
N ASP A 148 -9.75 -3.51 -16.58
CA ASP A 148 -10.82 -3.63 -17.60
C ASP A 148 -11.80 -4.75 -17.23
N GLN A 149 -11.28 -5.89 -16.77
CA GLN A 149 -12.07 -7.06 -16.35
C GLN A 149 -11.44 -7.66 -15.09
N PRO A 150 -11.68 -7.06 -13.90
CA PRO A 150 -11.16 -7.62 -12.66
C PRO A 150 -11.84 -8.94 -12.32
N ASP A 151 -11.04 -9.93 -11.89
CA ASP A 151 -11.60 -11.21 -11.42
C ASP A 151 -12.43 -11.02 -10.14
N LEU A 152 -11.99 -10.10 -9.28
CA LEU A 152 -12.70 -9.73 -8.05
C LEU A 152 -12.64 -8.22 -7.83
N VAL A 153 -13.77 -7.64 -7.40
CA VAL A 153 -13.85 -6.26 -6.92
C VAL A 153 -14.21 -6.26 -5.44
N LEU A 154 -13.46 -5.52 -4.65
CA LEU A 154 -13.76 -5.20 -3.25
C LEU A 154 -14.11 -3.72 -3.17
N ALA A 155 -15.35 -3.40 -2.77
CA ALA A 155 -15.81 -2.02 -2.66
C ALA A 155 -16.31 -1.72 -1.23
N GLY A 156 -15.84 -0.63 -0.63
CA GLY A 156 -16.23 -0.23 0.71
C GLY A 156 -15.14 0.50 1.48
N GLU A 157 -15.26 0.53 2.79
CA GLU A 157 -14.31 1.24 3.64
C GLU A 157 -12.93 0.57 3.63
N PRO A 158 -11.83 1.35 3.50
CA PRO A 158 -10.46 0.83 3.47
C PRO A 158 -10.13 -0.09 4.64
N ARG A 159 -10.62 0.22 5.85
CA ARG A 159 -10.38 -0.58 7.06
C ARG A 159 -10.91 -2.01 6.96
N LEU A 160 -12.04 -2.22 6.28
CA LEU A 160 -12.62 -3.56 6.10
C LEU A 160 -11.75 -4.41 5.18
N ILE A 161 -11.21 -3.81 4.12
CA ILE A 161 -10.25 -4.47 3.22
C ILE A 161 -8.96 -4.81 3.98
N LEU A 162 -8.44 -3.87 4.78
CA LEU A 162 -7.23 -4.11 5.58
C LEU A 162 -7.44 -5.22 6.62
N ALA A 163 -8.58 -5.23 7.30
CA ALA A 163 -8.94 -6.27 8.28
C ALA A 163 -9.09 -7.65 7.60
N LEU A 164 -9.68 -7.69 6.40
CA LEU A 164 -9.76 -8.90 5.58
C LEU A 164 -8.36 -9.39 5.19
N PHE A 165 -7.48 -8.53 4.69
CA PHE A 165 -6.11 -8.88 4.32
C PHE A 165 -5.29 -9.39 5.52
N ALA A 166 -5.47 -8.76 6.67
CA ALA A 166 -4.80 -9.14 7.92
C ALA A 166 -5.37 -10.43 8.55
N GLY A 167 -6.47 -10.98 8.02
CA GLY A 167 -7.14 -12.15 8.57
C GLY A 167 -7.91 -11.87 9.87
N ALA A 168 -8.12 -10.60 10.22
CA ALA A 168 -8.94 -10.20 11.37
C ALA A 168 -10.43 -10.45 11.12
N PHE A 169 -10.86 -10.35 9.86
CA PHE A 169 -12.22 -10.67 9.43
C PHE A 169 -12.20 -11.76 8.36
N THR A 170 -13.20 -12.62 8.39
CA THR A 170 -13.53 -13.49 7.25
C THR A 170 -14.25 -12.66 6.17
N ALA A 171 -14.28 -13.16 4.93
CA ALA A 171 -15.04 -12.50 3.85
C ALA A 171 -16.55 -12.36 4.20
N ALA A 172 -17.13 -13.35 4.89
CA ALA A 172 -18.51 -13.28 5.37
C ALA A 172 -18.68 -12.14 6.38
N LYS A 173 -17.79 -12.03 7.38
CA LYS A 173 -17.85 -10.97 8.38
C LYS A 173 -17.63 -9.58 7.78
N ALA A 174 -16.71 -9.46 6.83
CA ALA A 174 -16.48 -8.20 6.13
C ALA A 174 -17.72 -7.77 5.32
N ALA A 175 -18.42 -8.72 4.68
CA ALA A 175 -19.68 -8.46 3.97
C ALA A 175 -20.80 -7.98 4.91
N GLU A 176 -20.95 -8.62 6.07
CA GLU A 176 -21.91 -8.18 7.11
C GLU A 176 -21.65 -6.74 7.57
N LEU A 177 -20.40 -6.31 7.57
CA LEU A 177 -19.97 -4.96 7.96
C LEU A 177 -20.01 -3.96 6.81
N GLY A 178 -20.47 -4.37 5.62
CA GLY A 178 -20.70 -3.48 4.48
C GLY A 178 -19.59 -3.49 3.41
N LEU A 179 -18.67 -4.48 3.42
CA LEU A 179 -17.76 -4.66 2.31
C LEU A 179 -18.49 -5.40 1.17
N GLU A 180 -18.54 -4.79 0.00
CA GLU A 180 -19.15 -5.36 -1.18
C GLU A 180 -18.13 -6.17 -1.98
N PHE A 181 -18.60 -7.29 -2.53
CA PHE A 181 -17.81 -8.21 -3.35
C PHE A 181 -18.51 -8.43 -4.69
N SER A 182 -17.80 -8.23 -5.79
CA SER A 182 -18.29 -8.53 -7.14
C SER A 182 -17.26 -9.34 -7.91
N GLY A 183 -17.65 -10.44 -8.53
CA GLY A 183 -16.79 -11.37 -9.25
C GLY A 183 -16.47 -12.65 -8.46
N ASP A 184 -15.35 -13.27 -8.79
CA ASP A 184 -14.94 -14.58 -8.23
C ASP A 184 -14.28 -14.45 -6.86
N ARG A 185 -15.02 -14.79 -5.81
CA ARG A 185 -14.49 -14.78 -4.43
C ARG A 185 -13.41 -15.82 -4.16
N SER A 186 -13.29 -16.86 -4.99
CA SER A 186 -12.24 -17.87 -4.81
C SER A 186 -10.83 -17.30 -4.98
N VAL A 187 -10.69 -16.15 -5.63
CA VAL A 187 -9.45 -15.39 -5.70
C VAL A 187 -8.91 -15.05 -4.30
N LEU A 188 -9.79 -14.82 -3.32
CA LEU A 188 -9.36 -14.57 -1.93
C LEU A 188 -8.71 -15.81 -1.31
N ASP A 189 -9.19 -17.01 -1.61
CA ASP A 189 -8.61 -18.26 -1.10
C ASP A 189 -7.17 -18.47 -1.63
N ARG A 190 -6.90 -17.92 -2.82
CA ARG A 190 -5.57 -17.96 -3.43
C ARG A 190 -4.58 -17.04 -2.72
N VAL A 191 -5.03 -15.91 -2.17
CA VAL A 191 -4.11 -14.86 -1.67
C VAL A 191 -4.13 -14.65 -0.17
N LEU A 192 -5.25 -14.94 0.51
CA LEU A 192 -5.37 -14.75 1.95
C LEU A 192 -4.70 -15.89 2.73
N ALA A 193 -4.11 -15.56 3.87
CA ALA A 193 -3.76 -16.57 4.85
C ALA A 193 -5.06 -17.26 5.33
N ARG A 194 -5.09 -18.60 5.36
CA ARG A 194 -6.17 -19.28 6.08
C ARG A 194 -6.17 -18.77 7.52
N PRO A 195 -7.34 -18.36 8.05
CA PRO A 195 -7.42 -18.05 9.47
C PRO A 195 -6.88 -19.26 10.23
N ALA A 196 -5.99 -19.01 11.20
CA ALA A 196 -5.61 -20.06 12.14
C ALA A 196 -6.91 -20.60 12.73
N ALA A 197 -7.11 -21.92 12.66
CA ALA A 197 -8.24 -22.55 13.32
C ALA A 197 -8.24 -22.06 14.77
N ALA A 198 -9.35 -21.46 15.20
CA ALA A 198 -9.50 -21.03 16.59
C ALA A 198 -9.26 -22.26 17.50
N PRO A 199 -8.49 -22.10 18.60
CA PRO A 199 -8.21 -23.17 19.55
C PRO A 199 -9.49 -23.67 20.23
#